data_bec593cece036b283e5f797ad8447006
#
_entry.id   bec593cece036b283e5f797ad8447006
#
_cell.length_a   1.000
_cell.length_b   1.000
_cell.length_c   1.000
_cell.angle_alpha   90.00
_cell.angle_beta   90.00
_cell.angle_gamma   90.00
#
_symmetry.space_group_name_H-M   'P 1'
#
loop_
_entity.id
_entity.type
_entity.pdbx_description
1 polymer ?
#
loop_
_entity_poly.entity_id
_entity_poly.type
_entity_poly.pdbx_seq_one_letter_code
_entity_poly.pdbx_strand_id
1 'polypeptide(L)'
;MPLSTDGPTLNLELNLLMFEPILDFVACPDPQGTHRMAYWSWGEKSAAHVVFCVHGLTRQGRDFDLLAQALVASAKDAGLPDIRVICPDVVGRGKSDWLQDPLGYQFPQYAADMAVLLQSLNTQRAIERLDWVGTSMGGVIGMLLSAQKLPVPVQHLILNDIGPPVSWKSILNMKTYVGEVGKFQTVQDAANAMWQISKSFGPHTSEEWLALSQNMVRRLEDGTYCLHYDPQLRVPIRALTEEQAKAGEATLWQIYDLIQCPTLLIRGAESELLSAAAAQEMTQRGARAQVATLPGVGHAPTLTHQDQIDIVLQFLGLPA
;
A
#
# COMPACT_ATOMS: atom_id res chain seq x y z
N MET A 1 17.00 -51.41 -0.76
CA MET A 1 16.49 -50.29 -1.60
C MET A 1 16.26 -49.12 -0.68
N PRO A 2 17.02 -48.02 -0.78
CA PRO A 2 16.73 -46.83 0.01
C PRO A 2 15.58 -46.03 -0.65
N LEU A 3 14.65 -45.62 0.19
CA LEU A 3 13.53 -44.75 -0.17
C LEU A 3 14.05 -43.38 -0.58
N SER A 4 13.60 -42.88 -1.72
CA SER A 4 13.89 -41.52 -2.21
C SER A 4 13.20 -40.52 -1.28
N THR A 5 13.97 -39.62 -0.71
CA THR A 5 13.51 -38.48 0.11
C THR A 5 13.45 -37.20 -0.72
N ASP A 6 12.90 -37.24 -1.92
CA ASP A 6 12.61 -36.03 -2.69
C ASP A 6 11.13 -35.72 -2.53
N GLY A 7 10.82 -35.00 -1.44
CA GLY A 7 9.49 -34.56 -1.06
C GLY A 7 9.23 -33.09 -1.44
N PRO A 8 7.99 -32.61 -1.30
CA PRO A 8 7.51 -31.33 -1.79
C PRO A 8 8.18 -30.08 -1.16
N THR A 9 9.02 -30.23 -0.15
CA THR A 9 9.75 -29.14 0.52
C THR A 9 10.81 -28.47 -0.35
N LEU A 10 11.51 -29.20 -1.22
CA LEU A 10 12.54 -28.59 -2.10
C LEU A 10 11.91 -27.71 -3.18
N ASN A 11 10.73 -28.08 -3.67
CA ASN A 11 9.99 -27.26 -4.66
C ASN A 11 9.40 -25.98 -4.03
N LEU A 12 9.05 -26.02 -2.74
CA LEU A 12 8.56 -24.82 -2.04
C LEU A 12 9.68 -23.80 -1.78
N GLU A 13 10.89 -24.27 -1.39
CA GLU A 13 12.05 -23.39 -1.17
C GLU A 13 12.57 -22.80 -2.48
N LEU A 14 12.59 -23.59 -3.58
CA LEU A 14 12.96 -23.10 -4.91
C LEU A 14 11.93 -22.12 -5.47
N ASN A 15 10.64 -22.31 -5.21
CA ASN A 15 9.60 -21.34 -5.57
C ASN A 15 9.68 -20.05 -4.76
N LEU A 16 10.01 -20.10 -3.47
CA LEU A 16 10.23 -18.91 -2.63
C LEU A 16 11.44 -18.08 -3.11
N LEU A 17 12.51 -18.71 -3.56
CA LEU A 17 13.69 -18.02 -4.12
C LEU A 17 13.44 -17.37 -5.49
N MET A 18 12.43 -17.80 -6.24
CA MET A 18 12.10 -17.24 -7.56
C MET A 18 11.37 -15.90 -7.53
N PHE A 19 10.94 -15.39 -6.36
CA PHE A 19 10.12 -14.20 -6.23
C PHE A 19 10.63 -13.17 -5.21
N GLU A 20 11.95 -13.14 -4.94
CA GLU A 20 12.51 -12.06 -4.14
C GLU A 20 12.39 -10.73 -4.88
N PRO A 21 11.92 -9.66 -4.21
CA PRO A 21 11.76 -8.37 -4.85
C PRO A 21 13.11 -7.71 -5.15
N ILE A 22 13.13 -6.95 -6.22
CA ILE A 22 14.26 -6.08 -6.56
C ILE A 22 14.02 -4.71 -5.95
N LEU A 23 14.96 -4.24 -5.14
CA LEU A 23 14.98 -2.87 -4.63
C LEU A 23 15.63 -1.94 -5.65
N ASP A 24 14.95 -0.85 -5.98
CA ASP A 24 15.47 0.20 -6.85
C ASP A 24 15.03 1.58 -6.32
N PHE A 25 15.51 2.66 -6.92
CA PHE A 25 15.28 4.03 -6.45
C PHE A 25 14.97 4.97 -7.61
N VAL A 26 14.15 5.98 -7.32
CA VAL A 26 13.92 7.11 -8.23
C VAL A 26 14.18 8.42 -7.49
N ALA A 27 14.81 9.40 -8.16
CA ALA A 27 15.00 10.73 -7.62
C ALA A 27 13.73 11.57 -7.84
N CYS A 28 13.15 12.06 -6.78
CA CYS A 28 11.94 12.87 -6.76
C CYS A 28 12.28 14.30 -6.32
N PRO A 29 11.74 15.33 -7.00
CA PRO A 29 11.94 16.72 -6.59
C PRO A 29 11.09 17.07 -5.37
N ASP A 30 11.61 17.92 -4.51
CA ASP A 30 10.89 18.57 -3.43
C ASP A 30 11.32 20.05 -3.33
N PRO A 31 10.65 20.90 -2.52
CA PRO A 31 10.99 22.32 -2.42
C PRO A 31 12.41 22.60 -1.91
N GLN A 32 13.06 21.64 -1.24
CA GLN A 32 14.44 21.77 -0.73
C GLN A 32 15.48 21.14 -1.64
N GLY A 33 15.06 20.50 -2.75
CA GLY A 33 15.96 19.88 -3.71
C GLY A 33 15.43 18.57 -4.29
N THR A 34 16.03 17.46 -3.90
CA THR A 34 15.63 16.12 -4.32
C THR A 34 15.79 15.13 -3.16
N HIS A 35 14.90 14.14 -3.14
CA HIS A 35 14.99 12.97 -2.29
C HIS A 35 14.89 11.70 -3.13
N ARG A 36 15.40 10.58 -2.62
CA ARG A 36 15.26 9.29 -3.27
C ARG A 36 14.04 8.58 -2.71
N MET A 37 13.15 8.15 -3.60
CA MET A 37 12.08 7.23 -3.27
C MET A 37 12.49 5.82 -3.67
N ALA A 38 12.47 4.91 -2.70
CA ALA A 38 12.70 3.48 -2.90
C ALA A 38 11.43 2.82 -3.44
N TYR A 39 11.59 1.78 -4.24
CA TYR A 39 10.50 0.90 -4.62
C TYR A 39 10.96 -0.54 -4.79
N TRP A 40 10.10 -1.45 -4.42
CA TRP A 40 10.29 -2.89 -4.58
C TRP A 40 9.55 -3.36 -5.82
N SER A 41 10.12 -4.28 -6.57
CA SER A 41 9.51 -4.77 -7.80
C SER A 41 9.58 -6.27 -7.91
N TRP A 42 8.45 -6.88 -8.27
CA TRP A 42 8.29 -8.30 -8.58
C TRP A 42 7.93 -8.46 -10.05
N GLY A 43 8.24 -9.63 -10.61
CA GLY A 43 7.98 -9.95 -12.00
C GLY A 43 8.99 -9.36 -12.98
N GLU A 44 8.69 -9.49 -14.27
CA GLU A 44 9.62 -9.15 -15.34
C GLU A 44 9.71 -7.62 -15.57
N LYS A 45 10.94 -7.09 -15.59
CA LYS A 45 11.17 -5.67 -15.88
C LYS A 45 10.65 -5.22 -17.23
N SER A 46 10.54 -6.16 -18.18
CA SER A 46 10.03 -5.94 -19.55
C SER A 46 8.51 -5.99 -19.66
N ALA A 47 7.79 -6.32 -18.58
CA ALA A 47 6.33 -6.39 -18.60
C ALA A 47 5.71 -5.03 -18.93
N ALA A 48 4.75 -5.04 -19.85
CA ALA A 48 3.99 -3.85 -20.24
C ALA A 48 2.74 -3.62 -19.33
N HIS A 49 2.35 -4.63 -18.55
CA HIS A 49 1.32 -4.51 -17.52
C HIS A 49 1.99 -4.27 -16.16
N VAL A 50 1.72 -3.11 -15.58
CA VAL A 50 2.27 -2.69 -14.28
C VAL A 50 1.15 -2.52 -13.26
N VAL A 51 1.36 -3.08 -12.07
CA VAL A 51 0.46 -2.91 -10.93
C VAL A 51 1.21 -2.15 -9.83
N PHE A 52 0.72 -0.97 -9.47
CA PHE A 52 1.21 -0.23 -8.31
C PHE A 52 0.47 -0.70 -7.06
N CYS A 53 1.21 -1.09 -6.02
CA CYS A 53 0.68 -1.40 -4.69
C CYS A 53 1.23 -0.39 -3.68
N VAL A 54 0.39 0.52 -3.20
CA VAL A 54 0.83 1.66 -2.37
C VAL A 54 0.24 1.58 -0.96
N HIS A 55 1.13 1.63 0.01
CA HIS A 55 0.87 1.33 1.42
C HIS A 55 0.17 2.46 2.21
N GLY A 56 -0.29 2.12 3.42
CA GLY A 56 -0.87 3.05 4.40
C GLY A 56 0.16 3.98 5.06
N LEU A 57 -0.32 4.89 5.89
CA LEU A 57 0.41 6.05 6.43
C LEU A 57 1.77 5.75 7.05
N THR A 58 1.85 4.75 7.94
CA THR A 58 3.07 4.38 8.68
C THR A 58 3.65 3.05 8.21
N ARG A 59 3.14 2.53 7.10
CA ARG A 59 3.53 1.25 6.50
C ARG A 59 4.58 1.44 5.42
N GLN A 60 4.85 0.41 4.61
CA GLN A 60 5.86 0.41 3.55
C GLN A 60 5.54 -0.61 2.45
N GLY A 61 6.30 -0.60 1.35
CA GLY A 61 6.03 -1.40 0.16
C GLY A 61 6.03 -2.92 0.38
N ARG A 62 6.83 -3.42 1.35
CA ARG A 62 6.91 -4.86 1.66
C ARG A 62 5.65 -5.44 2.35
N ASP A 63 4.66 -4.60 2.66
CA ASP A 63 3.34 -5.07 3.09
C ASP A 63 2.62 -5.89 2.01
N PHE A 64 2.99 -5.67 0.75
CA PHE A 64 2.37 -6.30 -0.40
C PHE A 64 3.12 -7.54 -0.93
N ASP A 65 4.11 -8.08 -0.20
CA ASP A 65 4.93 -9.19 -0.66
C ASP A 65 4.07 -10.36 -1.16
N LEU A 66 3.09 -10.82 -0.36
CA LEU A 66 2.23 -11.96 -0.72
C LEU A 66 1.31 -11.62 -1.89
N LEU A 67 0.71 -10.44 -1.90
CA LEU A 67 -0.13 -9.99 -3.01
C LEU A 67 0.68 -9.86 -4.30
N ALA A 68 1.87 -9.28 -4.24
CA ALA A 68 2.74 -9.10 -5.41
C ALA A 68 3.16 -10.44 -6.02
N GLN A 69 3.53 -11.40 -5.18
CA GLN A 69 3.85 -12.76 -5.60
C GLN A 69 2.64 -13.45 -6.25
N ALA A 70 1.45 -13.32 -5.65
CA ALA A 70 0.23 -13.91 -6.18
C ALA A 70 -0.16 -13.32 -7.54
N LEU A 71 -0.05 -12.01 -7.73
CA LEU A 71 -0.32 -11.33 -9.00
C LEU A 71 0.59 -11.85 -10.12
N VAL A 72 1.90 -11.96 -9.85
CA VAL A 72 2.88 -12.45 -10.82
C VAL A 72 2.65 -13.92 -11.13
N ALA A 73 2.43 -14.75 -10.10
CA ALA A 73 2.21 -16.19 -10.25
C ALA A 73 0.92 -16.46 -11.04
N SER A 74 -0.19 -15.82 -10.68
CA SER A 74 -1.49 -16.02 -11.35
C SER A 74 -1.43 -15.69 -12.85
N ALA A 75 -0.77 -14.59 -13.24
CA ALA A 75 -0.60 -14.25 -14.64
C ALA A 75 0.23 -15.32 -15.40
N LYS A 76 1.35 -15.74 -14.80
CA LYS A 76 2.24 -16.75 -15.37
C LYS A 76 1.56 -18.10 -15.52
N ASP A 77 0.87 -18.58 -14.50
CA ASP A 77 0.22 -19.89 -14.48
C ASP A 77 -0.95 -19.96 -15.49
N ALA A 78 -1.61 -18.82 -15.72
CA ALA A 78 -2.65 -18.69 -16.73
C ALA A 78 -2.13 -18.50 -18.17
N GLY A 79 -0.83 -18.37 -18.36
CA GLY A 79 -0.24 -18.05 -19.68
C GLY A 79 -0.62 -16.65 -20.19
N LEU A 80 -0.96 -15.74 -19.29
CA LEU A 80 -1.24 -14.33 -19.60
C LEU A 80 0.06 -13.54 -19.77
N PRO A 81 0.01 -12.33 -20.34
CA PRO A 81 1.17 -11.45 -20.39
C PRO A 81 1.77 -11.20 -19.00
N ASP A 82 3.09 -11.12 -18.95
CA ASP A 82 3.82 -10.87 -17.70
C ASP A 82 3.34 -9.59 -17.01
N ILE A 83 3.30 -9.65 -15.69
CA ILE A 83 2.97 -8.52 -14.81
C ILE A 83 4.22 -8.09 -14.06
N ARG A 84 4.41 -6.78 -13.94
CA ARG A 84 5.37 -6.17 -13.03
C ARG A 84 4.63 -5.46 -11.89
N VAL A 85 4.84 -5.91 -10.66
CA VAL A 85 4.26 -5.25 -9.48
C VAL A 85 5.29 -4.28 -8.90
N ILE A 86 4.88 -3.06 -8.62
CA ILE A 86 5.70 -1.99 -8.07
C ILE A 86 5.12 -1.56 -6.72
N CYS A 87 5.91 -1.72 -5.67
CA CYS A 87 5.54 -1.36 -4.31
C CYS A 87 6.50 -0.28 -3.79
N PRO A 88 6.18 1.02 -3.97
CA PRO A 88 7.03 2.09 -3.47
C PRO A 88 6.98 2.17 -1.95
N ASP A 89 8.10 2.57 -1.36
CA ASP A 89 8.15 3.13 -0.03
C ASP A 89 7.89 4.63 -0.16
N VAL A 90 6.70 5.11 0.19
CA VAL A 90 6.38 6.55 0.10
C VAL A 90 7.38 7.34 0.95
N VAL A 91 7.84 8.50 0.47
CA VAL A 91 8.86 9.32 1.14
C VAL A 91 8.65 9.41 2.65
N GLY A 92 9.72 9.23 3.41
CA GLY A 92 9.69 9.15 4.88
C GLY A 92 9.38 7.77 5.46
N ARG A 93 9.25 6.71 4.61
CA ARG A 93 8.99 5.33 5.06
C ARG A 93 9.97 4.37 4.42
N GLY A 94 10.16 3.22 5.07
CA GLY A 94 10.99 2.13 4.54
C GLY A 94 12.40 2.58 4.13
N LYS A 95 12.76 2.30 2.90
CA LYS A 95 14.10 2.61 2.34
C LYS A 95 14.17 3.98 1.64
N SER A 96 13.07 4.71 1.58
CA SER A 96 13.04 6.08 1.03
C SER A 96 13.71 7.08 1.95
N ASP A 97 14.24 8.15 1.36
CA ASP A 97 14.81 9.27 2.12
C ASP A 97 13.71 9.97 2.95
N TRP A 98 14.12 10.75 3.91
CA TRP A 98 13.27 11.60 4.73
C TRP A 98 13.33 13.04 4.22
N LEU A 99 12.19 13.75 4.28
CA LEU A 99 12.15 15.16 3.89
C LEU A 99 12.82 16.05 4.93
N GLN A 100 13.52 17.08 4.46
CA GLN A 100 14.13 18.09 5.35
C GLN A 100 13.06 18.95 6.04
N ASP A 101 11.99 19.30 5.29
CA ASP A 101 10.83 20.00 5.86
C ASP A 101 9.69 19.01 6.11
N PRO A 102 9.34 18.75 7.38
CA PRO A 102 8.23 17.86 7.72
C PRO A 102 6.87 18.31 7.18
N LEU A 103 6.68 19.57 6.87
CA LEU A 103 5.45 20.08 6.26
C LEU A 103 5.26 19.59 4.83
N GLY A 104 6.31 19.07 4.19
CA GLY A 104 6.26 18.40 2.90
C GLY A 104 5.55 17.04 2.91
N TYR A 105 5.37 16.39 4.06
CA TYR A 105 4.66 15.11 4.16
C TYR A 105 3.16 15.27 3.93
N GLN A 106 2.79 15.52 2.67
CA GLN A 106 1.42 15.79 2.25
C GLN A 106 1.09 15.10 0.92
N PHE A 107 -0.18 14.89 0.65
CA PHE A 107 -0.67 14.22 -0.54
C PHE A 107 -0.18 14.80 -1.87
N PRO A 108 -0.06 16.12 -2.06
CA PRO A 108 0.51 16.67 -3.30
C PRO A 108 1.94 16.18 -3.57
N GLN A 109 2.82 16.13 -2.54
CA GLN A 109 4.17 15.59 -2.68
C GLN A 109 4.13 14.10 -3.01
N TYR A 110 3.33 13.32 -2.28
CA TYR A 110 3.22 11.87 -2.52
C TYR A 110 2.72 11.55 -3.94
N ALA A 111 1.73 12.29 -4.43
CA ALA A 111 1.22 12.12 -5.79
C ALA A 111 2.27 12.52 -6.85
N ALA A 112 3.03 13.60 -6.60
CA ALA A 112 4.13 14.03 -7.48
C ALA A 112 5.22 12.96 -7.56
N ASP A 113 5.63 12.39 -6.42
CA ASP A 113 6.64 11.32 -6.37
C ASP A 113 6.19 10.09 -7.16
N MET A 114 4.93 9.67 -7.01
CA MET A 114 4.38 8.55 -7.78
C MET A 114 4.32 8.84 -9.27
N ALA A 115 4.00 10.07 -9.67
CA ALA A 115 4.02 10.46 -11.07
C ALA A 115 5.44 10.43 -11.66
N VAL A 116 6.45 10.84 -10.90
CA VAL A 116 7.88 10.74 -11.28
C VAL A 116 8.28 9.27 -11.44
N LEU A 117 7.91 8.40 -10.49
CA LEU A 117 8.20 6.96 -10.59
C LEU A 117 7.53 6.36 -11.83
N LEU A 118 6.24 6.64 -12.05
CA LEU A 118 5.50 6.16 -13.22
C LEU A 118 6.18 6.62 -14.52
N GLN A 119 6.57 7.88 -14.62
CA GLN A 119 7.27 8.43 -15.78
C GLN A 119 8.62 7.73 -16.00
N SER A 120 9.39 7.51 -14.94
CA SER A 120 10.68 6.80 -14.98
C SER A 120 10.52 5.38 -15.51
N LEU A 121 9.54 4.62 -14.99
CA LEU A 121 9.25 3.26 -15.44
C LEU A 121 8.79 3.22 -16.89
N ASN A 122 7.88 4.13 -17.29
CA ASN A 122 7.36 4.23 -18.65
C ASN A 122 8.44 4.61 -19.67
N THR A 123 9.46 5.36 -19.26
CA THR A 123 10.62 5.69 -20.11
C THR A 123 11.54 4.47 -20.30
N GLN A 124 11.69 3.63 -19.27
CA GLN A 124 12.48 2.39 -19.36
C GLN A 124 11.80 1.36 -20.26
N ARG A 125 10.50 1.21 -20.13
CA ARG A 125 9.63 0.32 -20.90
C ARG A 125 8.24 0.92 -20.97
N ALA A 126 7.71 1.08 -22.19
CA ALA A 126 6.35 1.60 -22.39
C ALA A 126 5.34 0.73 -21.64
N ILE A 127 4.57 1.36 -20.76
CA ILE A 127 3.51 0.72 -19.98
C ILE A 127 2.22 0.80 -20.80
N GLU A 128 1.62 -0.35 -21.09
CA GLU A 128 0.38 -0.45 -21.85
C GLU A 128 -0.85 -0.56 -20.94
N ARG A 129 -0.64 -1.14 -19.75
CA ARG A 129 -1.67 -1.27 -18.72
C ARG A 129 -1.10 -0.88 -17.34
N LEU A 130 -1.80 0.03 -16.67
CA LEU A 130 -1.50 0.45 -15.30
C LEU A 130 -2.71 0.18 -14.41
N ASP A 131 -2.53 -0.67 -13.40
CA ASP A 131 -3.51 -0.90 -12.35
C ASP A 131 -2.97 -0.39 -11.01
N TRP A 132 -3.86 -0.01 -10.11
CA TRP A 132 -3.51 0.57 -8.82
C TRP A 132 -4.22 -0.12 -7.67
N VAL A 133 -3.46 -0.55 -6.67
CA VAL A 133 -3.94 -1.04 -5.38
C VAL A 133 -3.43 -0.12 -4.29
N GLY A 134 -4.31 0.60 -3.61
CA GLY A 134 -3.91 1.56 -2.59
C GLY A 134 -4.58 1.28 -1.25
N THR A 135 -3.77 1.04 -0.21
CA THR A 135 -4.28 0.90 1.16
C THR A 135 -4.29 2.26 1.85
N SER A 136 -5.45 2.68 2.37
CA SER A 136 -5.56 3.90 3.18
C SER A 136 -4.93 5.11 2.46
N MET A 137 -3.84 5.69 2.96
CA MET A 137 -3.07 6.76 2.30
C MET A 137 -2.77 6.45 0.83
N GLY A 138 -2.37 5.22 0.52
CA GLY A 138 -2.07 4.79 -0.85
C GLY A 138 -3.28 4.83 -1.77
N GLY A 139 -4.49 4.61 -1.23
CA GLY A 139 -5.74 4.77 -1.97
C GLY A 139 -6.09 6.23 -2.24
N VAL A 140 -5.81 7.15 -1.30
CA VAL A 140 -5.97 8.59 -1.55
C VAL A 140 -5.03 9.05 -2.67
N ILE A 141 -3.78 8.60 -2.66
CA ILE A 141 -2.82 8.87 -3.75
C ILE A 141 -3.36 8.33 -5.07
N GLY A 142 -3.92 7.11 -5.07
CA GLY A 142 -4.54 6.50 -6.24
C GLY A 142 -5.72 7.30 -6.77
N MET A 143 -6.61 7.80 -5.92
CA MET A 143 -7.72 8.68 -6.32
C MET A 143 -7.19 9.95 -6.98
N LEU A 144 -6.19 10.61 -6.39
CA LEU A 144 -5.58 11.82 -6.94
C LEU A 144 -5.00 11.60 -8.34
N LEU A 145 -4.30 10.49 -8.56
CA LEU A 145 -3.69 10.18 -9.85
C LEU A 145 -4.73 9.72 -10.88
N SER A 146 -5.73 8.94 -10.48
CA SER A 146 -6.78 8.45 -11.39
C SER A 146 -7.69 9.56 -11.92
N ALA A 147 -7.79 10.68 -11.20
CA ALA A 147 -8.54 11.86 -11.62
C ALA A 147 -7.74 12.81 -12.53
N GLN A 148 -6.45 12.53 -12.76
CA GLN A 148 -5.55 13.37 -13.57
C GLN A 148 -5.31 12.76 -14.96
N LYS A 149 -4.91 13.61 -15.90
CA LYS A 149 -4.41 13.16 -17.21
C LYS A 149 -2.95 12.73 -17.07
N LEU A 150 -2.73 11.45 -16.82
CA LEU A 150 -1.41 10.85 -16.83
C LEU A 150 -1.00 10.38 -18.23
N PRO A 151 0.32 10.28 -18.53
CA PRO A 151 0.81 9.65 -19.76
C PRO A 151 0.32 8.21 -19.92
N VAL A 152 0.18 7.49 -18.81
CA VAL A 152 -0.44 6.16 -18.71
C VAL A 152 -1.57 6.28 -17.69
N PRO A 153 -2.84 6.26 -18.13
CA PRO A 153 -3.97 6.36 -17.22
C PRO A 153 -4.10 5.09 -16.37
N VAL A 154 -4.58 5.24 -15.15
CA VAL A 154 -4.97 4.10 -14.30
C VAL A 154 -6.18 3.41 -14.93
N GLN A 155 -6.07 2.11 -15.20
CA GLN A 155 -7.13 1.32 -15.83
C GLN A 155 -8.05 0.63 -14.83
N HIS A 156 -7.52 0.22 -13.68
CA HIS A 156 -8.30 -0.30 -12.55
C HIS A 156 -7.78 0.31 -11.26
N LEU A 157 -8.68 0.77 -10.41
CA LEU A 157 -8.36 1.33 -9.10
C LEU A 157 -8.94 0.45 -8.00
N ILE A 158 -8.10 -0.03 -7.10
CA ILE A 158 -8.51 -0.73 -5.88
C ILE A 158 -8.23 0.15 -4.68
N LEU A 159 -9.27 0.51 -3.96
CA LEU A 159 -9.24 1.29 -2.73
C LEU A 159 -9.39 0.33 -1.55
N ASN A 160 -8.32 0.07 -0.83
CA ASN A 160 -8.35 -0.79 0.33
C ASN A 160 -8.62 0.03 1.59
N ASP A 161 -9.86 -0.05 2.03
CA ASP A 161 -10.47 0.55 3.21
C ASP A 161 -10.30 2.07 3.32
N ILE A 162 -10.51 2.77 2.20
CA ILE A 162 -10.42 4.22 2.11
C ILE A 162 -11.44 4.78 1.10
N GLY A 163 -11.93 5.96 1.39
CA GLY A 163 -12.76 6.76 0.51
C GLY A 163 -12.59 8.25 0.79
N PRO A 164 -13.36 9.12 0.13
CA PRO A 164 -13.30 10.54 0.37
C PRO A 164 -13.50 10.96 1.82
N PRO A 165 -14.50 10.43 2.58
CA PRO A 165 -14.65 10.79 3.98
C PRO A 165 -13.74 9.93 4.86
N VAL A 166 -13.04 10.59 5.76
CA VAL A 166 -12.27 9.97 6.83
C VAL A 166 -12.80 10.43 8.17
N SER A 167 -13.17 9.50 9.03
CA SER A 167 -13.72 9.79 10.35
C SER A 167 -12.77 10.71 11.16
N TRP A 168 -13.29 11.84 11.66
CA TRP A 168 -12.51 12.73 12.53
C TRP A 168 -12.00 12.01 13.79
N LYS A 169 -12.81 11.09 14.35
CA LYS A 169 -12.39 10.21 15.47
C LYS A 169 -11.13 9.43 15.10
N SER A 170 -11.07 8.88 13.90
CA SER A 170 -9.89 8.14 13.42
C SER A 170 -8.67 9.05 13.25
N ILE A 171 -8.86 10.29 12.78
CA ILE A 171 -7.78 11.29 12.70
C ILE A 171 -7.27 11.63 14.10
N LEU A 172 -8.16 11.84 15.09
CA LEU A 172 -7.75 12.08 16.47
C LEU A 172 -6.96 10.89 17.04
N ASN A 173 -7.37 9.67 16.72
CA ASN A 173 -6.61 8.47 17.13
C ASN A 173 -5.21 8.45 16.47
N MET A 174 -5.10 8.73 15.15
CA MET A 174 -3.81 8.81 14.46
C MET A 174 -2.86 9.83 15.12
N LYS A 175 -3.37 10.98 15.60
CA LYS A 175 -2.58 11.99 16.30
C LYS A 175 -1.90 11.46 17.57
N THR A 176 -2.41 10.39 18.17
CA THR A 176 -1.87 9.82 19.41
C THR A 176 -0.66 8.92 19.17
N TYR A 177 -0.59 8.21 18.05
CA TYR A 177 0.46 7.21 17.83
C TYR A 177 1.41 7.54 16.67
N VAL A 178 1.01 8.35 15.69
CA VAL A 178 1.92 8.69 14.58
C VAL A 178 3.09 9.51 15.07
N GLY A 179 4.29 9.07 14.72
CA GLY A 179 5.55 9.64 15.20
C GLY A 179 6.15 8.91 16.40
N GLU A 180 5.40 8.00 17.01
CA GLU A 180 5.89 7.16 18.12
C GLU A 180 6.56 5.91 17.53
N VAL A 181 7.86 6.01 17.23
CA VAL A 181 8.61 4.92 16.57
C VAL A 181 9.13 3.85 17.54
N GLY A 182 9.06 4.12 18.82
CA GLY A 182 9.49 3.18 19.88
C GLY A 182 10.99 2.85 19.85
N LYS A 183 11.42 2.06 20.83
CA LYS A 183 12.73 1.41 20.89
C LYS A 183 12.57 0.02 21.47
N PHE A 184 12.97 -1.01 20.74
CA PHE A 184 12.66 -2.40 21.03
C PHE A 184 13.95 -3.23 21.08
N GLN A 185 14.01 -4.23 21.95
CA GLN A 185 15.17 -5.13 22.04
C GLN A 185 15.18 -6.13 20.88
N THR A 186 14.02 -6.59 20.46
CA THR A 186 13.86 -7.57 19.39
C THR A 186 12.80 -7.12 18.37
N VAL A 187 12.79 -7.74 17.19
CA VAL A 187 11.72 -7.59 16.20
C VAL A 187 10.38 -8.07 16.77
N GLN A 188 10.39 -9.12 17.60
CA GLN A 188 9.19 -9.63 18.25
C GLN A 188 8.56 -8.61 19.22
N ASP A 189 9.39 -7.87 19.97
CA ASP A 189 8.88 -6.81 20.87
C ASP A 189 8.21 -5.69 20.07
N ALA A 190 8.80 -5.33 18.93
CA ALA A 190 8.20 -4.35 18.01
C ALA A 190 6.89 -4.87 17.41
N ALA A 191 6.85 -6.13 16.97
CA ALA A 191 5.64 -6.77 16.44
C ALA A 191 4.52 -6.78 17.50
N ASN A 192 4.84 -7.14 18.74
CA ASN A 192 3.89 -7.12 19.85
C ASN A 192 3.35 -5.72 20.14
N ALA A 193 4.20 -4.69 20.09
CA ALA A 193 3.79 -3.29 20.27
C ALA A 193 2.88 -2.82 19.12
N MET A 194 3.25 -3.11 17.85
CA MET A 194 2.42 -2.78 16.68
C MET A 194 1.06 -3.49 16.75
N TRP A 195 1.01 -4.74 17.22
CA TRP A 195 -0.25 -5.47 17.36
C TRP A 195 -1.26 -4.75 18.25
N GLN A 196 -0.81 -4.04 19.29
CA GLN A 196 -1.73 -3.32 20.20
C GLN A 196 -2.56 -2.25 19.48
N ILE A 197 -2.02 -1.65 18.43
CA ILE A 197 -2.68 -0.59 17.65
C ILE A 197 -3.23 -1.09 16.30
N SER A 198 -2.96 -2.36 15.95
CA SER A 198 -3.32 -2.94 14.64
C SER A 198 -4.30 -4.12 14.75
N LYS A 199 -4.92 -4.33 15.90
CA LYS A 199 -5.89 -5.44 16.11
C LYS A 199 -7.06 -5.41 15.11
N SER A 200 -7.38 -4.22 14.62
CA SER A 200 -8.41 -4.02 13.61
C SER A 200 -8.06 -4.58 12.22
N PHE A 201 -6.80 -4.95 11.97
CA PHE A 201 -6.39 -5.52 10.67
C PHE A 201 -7.00 -6.90 10.40
N GLY A 202 -7.65 -7.47 11.39
CA GLY A 202 -8.27 -8.79 11.33
C GLY A 202 -7.41 -9.87 12.01
N PRO A 203 -7.88 -11.13 12.00
CA PRO A 203 -7.18 -12.22 12.64
C PRO A 203 -5.87 -12.54 11.91
N HIS A 204 -4.78 -12.69 12.68
CA HIS A 204 -3.48 -13.16 12.21
C HIS A 204 -2.90 -14.11 13.24
N THR A 205 -2.22 -15.15 12.81
CA THR A 205 -1.37 -15.94 13.69
C THR A 205 -0.16 -15.12 14.14
N SER A 206 0.53 -15.56 15.18
CA SER A 206 1.74 -14.88 15.65
C SER A 206 2.83 -14.86 14.59
N GLU A 207 2.94 -15.93 13.80
CA GLU A 207 3.90 -16.10 12.71
C GLU A 207 3.60 -15.16 11.54
N GLU A 208 2.35 -15.08 11.10
CA GLU A 208 1.90 -14.16 10.04
C GLU A 208 2.15 -12.71 10.45
N TRP A 209 1.78 -12.35 11.68
CA TRP A 209 1.99 -11.00 12.19
C TRP A 209 3.48 -10.65 12.31
N LEU A 210 4.32 -11.58 12.77
CA LEU A 210 5.76 -11.38 12.84
C LEU A 210 6.35 -11.19 11.43
N ALA A 211 5.96 -12.01 10.47
CA ALA A 211 6.40 -11.89 9.07
C ALA A 211 6.03 -10.52 8.47
N LEU A 212 4.79 -10.06 8.70
CA LEU A 212 4.33 -8.74 8.25
C LEU A 212 5.06 -7.58 8.98
N SER A 213 5.51 -7.81 10.21
CA SER A 213 6.14 -6.80 11.06
C SER A 213 7.65 -6.67 10.85
N GLN A 214 8.33 -7.72 10.40
CA GLN A 214 9.81 -7.74 10.32
C GLN A 214 10.38 -6.65 9.40
N ASN A 215 9.68 -6.31 8.33
CA ASN A 215 10.08 -5.26 7.40
C ASN A 215 9.74 -3.85 7.93
N MET A 216 8.88 -3.75 8.95
CA MET A 216 8.44 -2.48 9.55
C MET A 216 9.44 -1.87 10.52
N VAL A 217 10.53 -2.57 10.81
CA VAL A 217 11.55 -2.14 11.77
C VAL A 217 12.90 -1.94 11.08
N ARG A 218 13.69 -1.03 11.63
CA ARG A 218 15.10 -0.88 11.32
C ARG A 218 15.96 -1.09 12.57
N ARG A 219 17.11 -1.69 12.38
CA ARG A 219 18.10 -1.86 13.44
C ARG A 219 18.85 -0.55 13.66
N LEU A 220 19.04 -0.17 14.93
CA LEU A 220 19.81 1.00 15.34
C LEU A 220 21.29 0.60 15.60
N GLU A 221 22.17 1.59 15.70
CA GLU A 221 23.62 1.39 15.93
C GLU A 221 23.91 0.65 17.24
N ASP A 222 23.08 0.83 18.27
CA ASP A 222 23.21 0.15 19.56
C ASP A 222 22.63 -1.27 19.55
N GLY A 223 22.21 -1.79 18.40
CA GLY A 223 21.69 -3.13 18.19
C GLY A 223 20.20 -3.29 18.48
N THR A 224 19.54 -2.28 18.99
CA THR A 224 18.08 -2.27 19.20
C THR A 224 17.32 -1.96 17.90
N TYR A 225 16.00 -1.95 17.93
CA TYR A 225 15.13 -1.73 16.78
C TYR A 225 14.18 -0.56 17.04
N CYS A 226 13.77 0.12 15.97
CA CYS A 226 12.66 1.07 16.00
C CYS A 226 11.81 0.91 14.74
N LEU A 227 10.59 1.47 14.73
CA LEU A 227 9.77 1.47 13.53
C LEU A 227 10.44 2.26 12.41
N HIS A 228 10.27 1.78 11.17
CA HIS A 228 11.03 2.24 10.01
C HIS A 228 10.27 3.31 9.22
N TYR A 229 9.92 4.41 9.89
CA TYR A 229 9.39 5.61 9.27
C TYR A 229 9.88 6.87 10.01
N ASP A 230 9.81 8.03 9.33
CA ASP A 230 10.20 9.31 9.93
C ASP A 230 9.20 9.73 11.01
N PRO A 231 9.63 9.89 12.28
CA PRO A 231 8.74 10.38 13.34
C PRO A 231 8.15 11.78 13.07
N GLN A 232 8.75 12.55 12.17
CA GLN A 232 8.25 13.88 11.79
C GLN A 232 6.96 13.83 10.93
N LEU A 233 6.53 12.66 10.49
CA LEU A 233 5.19 12.46 9.90
C LEU A 233 4.06 12.96 10.81
N ARG A 234 4.32 13.02 12.13
CA ARG A 234 3.41 13.59 13.12
C ARG A 234 3.10 15.07 12.91
N VAL A 235 4.03 15.84 12.32
CA VAL A 235 3.92 17.31 12.25
C VAL A 235 2.67 17.75 11.48
N PRO A 236 2.45 17.40 10.21
CA PRO A 236 1.23 17.78 9.50
C PRO A 236 -0.03 17.14 10.10
N ILE A 237 0.07 15.91 10.62
CA ILE A 237 -1.08 15.21 11.21
C ILE A 237 -1.54 15.89 12.50
N ARG A 238 -0.62 16.27 13.37
CA ARG A 238 -0.95 16.99 14.63
C ARG A 238 -1.49 18.38 14.36
N ALA A 239 -1.03 19.04 13.29
CA ALA A 239 -1.50 20.37 12.89
C ALA A 239 -2.90 20.36 12.26
N LEU A 240 -3.36 19.23 11.69
CA LEU A 240 -4.63 19.13 10.99
C LEU A 240 -5.81 19.47 11.93
N THR A 241 -6.68 20.41 11.51
CA THR A 241 -7.91 20.76 12.23
C THR A 241 -9.12 20.02 11.66
N GLU A 242 -10.22 19.95 12.42
CA GLU A 242 -11.46 19.34 11.95
C GLU A 242 -12.03 20.07 10.72
N GLU A 243 -11.90 21.39 10.69
CA GLU A 243 -12.34 22.21 9.57
C GLU A 243 -11.54 21.88 8.30
N GLN A 244 -10.22 21.76 8.43
CA GLN A 244 -9.36 21.34 7.31
C GLN A 244 -9.66 19.90 6.86
N ALA A 245 -9.96 18.99 7.79
CA ALA A 245 -10.34 17.64 7.45
C ALA A 245 -11.66 17.60 6.64
N LYS A 246 -12.67 18.38 7.05
CA LYS A 246 -13.95 18.53 6.31
C LYS A 246 -13.75 19.17 4.93
N ALA A 247 -12.90 20.18 4.82
CA ALA A 247 -12.56 20.78 3.53
C ALA A 247 -11.82 19.79 2.60
N GLY A 248 -10.92 18.99 3.18
CA GLY A 248 -10.23 17.90 2.48
C GLY A 248 -11.19 16.81 1.99
N GLU A 249 -12.17 16.43 2.80
CA GLU A 249 -13.23 15.49 2.41
C GLU A 249 -14.02 16.02 1.22
N ALA A 250 -14.47 17.26 1.26
CA ALA A 250 -15.19 17.88 0.13
C ALA A 250 -14.35 17.87 -1.16
N THR A 251 -13.06 18.16 -1.04
CA THR A 251 -12.12 18.11 -2.17
C THR A 251 -11.96 16.68 -2.70
N LEU A 252 -11.81 15.68 -1.81
CA LEU A 252 -11.66 14.28 -2.21
C LEU A 252 -12.93 13.74 -2.89
N TRP A 253 -14.12 14.18 -2.48
CA TRP A 253 -15.35 13.85 -3.20
C TRP A 253 -15.37 14.42 -4.62
N GLN A 254 -14.92 15.67 -4.83
CA GLN A 254 -14.79 16.24 -6.17
C GLN A 254 -13.80 15.45 -7.04
N ILE A 255 -12.68 15.01 -6.45
CA ILE A 255 -11.69 14.18 -7.13
C ILE A 255 -12.28 12.81 -7.46
N TYR A 256 -12.99 12.17 -6.53
CA TYR A 256 -13.63 10.87 -6.73
C TYR A 256 -14.65 10.92 -7.87
N ASP A 257 -15.40 12.02 -7.98
CA ASP A 257 -16.38 12.22 -9.06
C ASP A 257 -15.74 12.33 -10.46
N LEU A 258 -14.45 12.62 -10.54
CA LEU A 258 -13.69 12.68 -11.81
C LEU A 258 -13.11 11.32 -12.22
N ILE A 259 -13.09 10.32 -11.35
CA ILE A 259 -12.53 9.00 -11.64
C ILE A 259 -13.46 8.26 -12.60
N GLN A 260 -12.90 7.75 -13.70
CA GLN A 260 -13.65 7.06 -14.74
C GLN A 260 -13.28 5.58 -14.89
N CYS A 261 -12.14 5.16 -14.34
CA CYS A 261 -11.75 3.75 -14.41
C CYS A 261 -12.61 2.87 -13.48
N PRO A 262 -12.82 1.59 -13.84
CA PRO A 262 -13.37 0.61 -12.94
C PRO A 262 -12.71 0.67 -11.57
N THR A 263 -13.52 0.76 -10.52
CA THR A 263 -13.03 0.93 -9.15
C THR A 263 -13.63 -0.13 -8.24
N LEU A 264 -12.78 -0.76 -7.43
CA LEU A 264 -13.17 -1.66 -6.36
C LEU A 264 -12.84 -1.01 -5.01
N LEU A 265 -13.80 -1.01 -4.11
CA LEU A 265 -13.61 -0.71 -2.71
C LEU A 265 -13.60 -2.01 -1.91
N ILE A 266 -12.46 -2.37 -1.33
CA ILE A 266 -12.37 -3.43 -0.32
C ILE A 266 -12.56 -2.75 1.03
N ARG A 267 -13.60 -3.14 1.80
CA ARG A 267 -13.93 -2.53 3.08
C ARG A 267 -13.90 -3.56 4.20
N GLY A 268 -13.21 -3.26 5.29
CA GLY A 268 -13.38 -4.01 6.53
C GLY A 268 -14.78 -3.73 7.13
N ALA A 269 -15.54 -4.78 7.45
CA ALA A 269 -16.88 -4.62 8.02
C ALA A 269 -16.87 -3.79 9.32
N GLU A 270 -15.77 -3.87 10.07
CA GLU A 270 -15.57 -3.21 11.35
C GLU A 270 -14.71 -1.93 11.23
N SER A 271 -14.53 -1.41 10.01
CA SER A 271 -13.74 -0.19 9.80
C SER A 271 -14.34 1.01 10.54
N GLU A 272 -13.52 1.61 11.42
CA GLU A 272 -13.84 2.88 12.07
C GLU A 272 -13.45 4.10 11.23
N LEU A 273 -12.64 3.88 10.18
CA LEU A 273 -12.16 4.95 9.30
C LEU A 273 -13.16 5.23 8.17
N LEU A 274 -13.64 4.18 7.49
CA LEU A 274 -14.59 4.26 6.40
C LEU A 274 -15.95 3.66 6.80
N SER A 275 -16.97 4.50 6.92
CA SER A 275 -18.31 4.05 7.30
C SER A 275 -19.01 3.27 6.17
N ALA A 276 -19.96 2.39 6.54
CA ALA A 276 -20.79 1.70 5.54
C ALA A 276 -21.62 2.67 4.69
N ALA A 277 -22.05 3.80 5.27
CA ALA A 277 -22.80 4.83 4.56
C ALA A 277 -21.91 5.51 3.48
N ALA A 278 -20.66 5.81 3.82
CA ALA A 278 -19.69 6.36 2.86
C ALA A 278 -19.39 5.37 1.72
N ALA A 279 -19.20 4.09 2.05
CA ALA A 279 -19.02 3.04 1.04
C ALA A 279 -20.25 2.94 0.11
N GLN A 280 -21.45 3.02 0.66
CA GLN A 280 -22.69 3.04 -0.13
C GLN A 280 -22.76 4.27 -1.05
N GLU A 281 -22.38 5.46 -0.57
CA GLU A 281 -22.33 6.67 -1.40
C GLU A 281 -21.34 6.52 -2.57
N MET A 282 -20.18 5.90 -2.34
CA MET A 282 -19.18 5.63 -3.37
C MET A 282 -19.69 4.71 -4.49
N THR A 283 -20.73 3.90 -4.25
CA THR A 283 -21.36 3.08 -5.31
C THR A 283 -22.30 3.88 -6.22
N GLN A 284 -22.70 5.08 -5.81
CA GLN A 284 -23.74 5.87 -6.47
C GLN A 284 -23.22 7.07 -7.24
N ARG A 285 -21.97 7.48 -6.99
CA ARG A 285 -21.38 8.66 -7.63
C ARG A 285 -19.95 8.40 -8.13
N GLY A 286 -19.44 9.27 -8.97
CA GLY A 286 -18.09 9.20 -9.51
C GLY A 286 -17.80 7.86 -10.17
N ALA A 287 -16.78 7.17 -9.72
CA ALA A 287 -16.34 5.87 -10.20
C ALA A 287 -17.37 4.74 -10.01
N ARG A 288 -18.40 4.94 -9.18
CA ARG A 288 -19.43 3.92 -8.85
C ARG A 288 -18.79 2.60 -8.44
N ALA A 289 -17.91 2.66 -7.42
CA ALA A 289 -17.13 1.52 -6.98
C ALA A 289 -17.98 0.26 -6.72
N GLN A 290 -17.45 -0.87 -7.16
CA GLN A 290 -17.88 -2.17 -6.63
C GLN A 290 -17.41 -2.27 -5.18
N VAL A 291 -18.15 -2.93 -4.30
CA VAL A 291 -17.78 -3.05 -2.87
C VAL A 291 -17.66 -4.52 -2.49
N ALA A 292 -16.49 -4.88 -1.97
CA ALA A 292 -16.25 -6.14 -1.27
C ALA A 292 -16.11 -5.83 0.23
N THR A 293 -16.96 -6.42 1.08
CA THR A 293 -16.91 -6.22 2.53
C THR A 293 -16.39 -7.46 3.21
N LEU A 294 -15.36 -7.31 4.04
CA LEU A 294 -14.67 -8.38 4.75
C LEU A 294 -15.14 -8.44 6.20
N PRO A 295 -15.82 -9.51 6.64
CA PRO A 295 -16.26 -9.66 8.03
C PRO A 295 -15.06 -9.87 8.97
N GLY A 296 -15.15 -9.37 10.21
CA GLY A 296 -14.12 -9.53 11.23
C GLY A 296 -12.85 -8.70 11.00
N VAL A 297 -12.88 -7.80 10.04
CA VAL A 297 -11.73 -6.93 9.67
C VAL A 297 -12.16 -5.46 9.78
N GLY A 298 -11.30 -4.64 10.36
CA GLY A 298 -11.45 -3.18 10.41
C GLY A 298 -10.45 -2.49 9.49
N HIS A 299 -9.87 -1.37 9.95
CA HIS A 299 -8.93 -0.60 9.13
C HIS A 299 -7.49 -1.03 9.39
N ALA A 300 -6.86 -1.63 8.39
CA ALA A 300 -7.31 -1.99 7.07
C ALA A 300 -7.02 -3.48 6.81
N PRO A 301 -7.75 -4.15 5.88
CA PRO A 301 -7.36 -5.48 5.40
C PRO A 301 -5.90 -5.49 4.98
N THR A 302 -5.16 -6.54 5.34
CA THR A 302 -3.71 -6.62 5.05
C THR A 302 -3.40 -7.09 3.64
N LEU A 303 -4.38 -7.67 2.94
CA LEU A 303 -4.22 -8.29 1.61
C LEU A 303 -3.16 -9.41 1.61
N THR A 304 -3.03 -10.11 2.75
CA THR A 304 -2.11 -11.25 2.93
C THR A 304 -2.83 -12.59 2.99
N HIS A 305 -4.15 -12.59 3.22
CA HIS A 305 -4.98 -13.77 3.27
C HIS A 305 -5.51 -14.10 1.88
N GLN A 306 -5.65 -15.39 1.56
CA GLN A 306 -6.01 -15.85 0.22
C GLN A 306 -7.35 -15.28 -0.26
N ASP A 307 -8.38 -15.23 0.60
CA ASP A 307 -9.68 -14.65 0.28
C ASP A 307 -9.60 -13.16 -0.11
N GLN A 308 -8.69 -12.40 0.52
CA GLN A 308 -8.45 -11.00 0.20
C GLN A 308 -7.67 -10.85 -1.11
N ILE A 309 -6.69 -11.72 -1.34
CA ILE A 309 -5.90 -11.76 -2.58
C ILE A 309 -6.81 -12.13 -3.76
N ASP A 310 -7.68 -13.11 -3.61
CA ASP A 310 -8.61 -13.56 -4.65
C ASP A 310 -9.54 -12.44 -5.12
N ILE A 311 -10.00 -11.58 -4.21
CA ILE A 311 -10.80 -10.40 -4.55
C ILE A 311 -10.03 -9.46 -5.48
N VAL A 312 -8.73 -9.24 -5.19
CA VAL A 312 -7.87 -8.38 -6.02
C VAL A 312 -7.63 -9.03 -7.38
N LEU A 313 -7.26 -10.32 -7.41
CA LEU A 313 -7.03 -11.07 -8.64
C LEU A 313 -8.25 -11.03 -9.55
N GLN A 314 -9.42 -11.39 -9.04
CA GLN A 314 -10.68 -11.41 -9.80
C GLN A 314 -11.03 -10.04 -10.38
N PHE A 315 -10.87 -8.97 -9.61
CA PHE A 315 -11.15 -7.63 -10.11
C PHE A 315 -10.19 -7.18 -11.21
N LEU A 316 -8.94 -7.60 -11.16
CA LEU A 316 -7.94 -7.33 -12.20
C LEU A 316 -8.05 -8.29 -13.42
N GLY A 317 -9.01 -9.23 -13.39
CA GLY A 317 -9.22 -10.20 -14.47
C GLY A 317 -8.19 -11.33 -14.49
N LEU A 318 -7.60 -11.63 -13.33
CA LEU A 318 -6.66 -12.72 -13.14
C LEU A 318 -7.36 -13.93 -12.48
N PRO A 319 -6.94 -15.15 -12.77
CA PRO A 319 -7.41 -16.34 -12.06
C PRO A 319 -7.06 -16.25 -10.56
N ALA A 320 -8.02 -16.65 -9.71
CA ALA A 320 -7.86 -16.73 -8.26
C ALA A 320 -7.51 -18.16 -7.82
#